data_50bda624d63dbfd906cd28637f64a23e
#
_entry.id   50bda624d63dbfd906cd28637f64a23e
#
_cell.length_a   1.000
_cell.length_b   1.000
_cell.length_c   1.000
_cell.angle_alpha   90.00
_cell.angle_beta   90.00
_cell.angle_gamma   90.00
#
_symmetry.space_group_name_H-M   'P 1'
#
loop_
_entity.id
_entity.type
_entity.pdbx_description
1 polymer ?
#
loop_
_entity_poly.entity_id
_entity_poly.type
_entity_poly.pdbx_seq_one_letter_code
_entity_poly.pdbx_strand_id
1 'polypeptide(L)'
;MVITGTMRAVRKSESPIAVEVYTPQFLKKNPSPSIFESLQNVNGVRPQLNCSVCNTGDIHINGLEGPYTMVTIDGMPIVSSLASVYGLFGIPTQLIDRIEIVKGPASGLYGSEAIGGMINIITKSPEKAPVFTGNVMTTNWLEHTVDLGTKFKVGKKAVSLLGINYYNYLNPLDKNNDQFTDVTLQHRVSIFNKLSFKRKHNRVATLAGSYFTATRWGGAMR
;
A
#
# COMPACT_ATOMS: atom_id res chain seq x y z
N MET A 1 9.42 9.60 14.11
CA MET A 1 9.30 10.83 13.29
C MET A 1 8.15 10.64 12.31
N VAL A 2 7.40 11.69 12.05
CA VAL A 2 6.29 11.74 11.09
C VAL A 2 6.59 12.80 10.03
N ILE A 3 6.07 12.63 8.82
CA ILE A 3 6.28 13.53 7.69
C ILE A 3 4.97 14.16 7.23
N THR A 4 3.88 13.41 7.32
CA THR A 4 2.57 13.76 6.76
C THR A 4 2.00 15.08 7.32
N GLY A 5 2.21 15.38 8.58
CA GLY A 5 1.65 16.60 9.22
C GLY A 5 2.30 17.91 8.81
N THR A 6 3.52 17.89 8.23
CA THR A 6 4.30 19.11 7.94
C THR A 6 5.06 19.07 6.62
N MET A 7 4.93 17.98 5.82
CA MET A 7 5.76 17.68 4.66
C MET A 7 7.28 17.62 4.96
N ARG A 8 7.66 17.61 6.25
CA ARG A 8 9.03 17.49 6.74
C ARG A 8 9.08 16.48 7.89
N ALA A 9 10.22 15.85 8.07
CA ALA A 9 10.40 14.91 9.16
C ALA A 9 10.48 15.65 10.52
N VAL A 10 9.43 15.53 11.32
CA VAL A 10 9.33 16.11 12.68
C VAL A 10 9.01 15.01 13.69
N ARG A 11 9.16 15.31 14.98
CA ARG A 11 8.65 14.43 16.04
C ARG A 11 7.13 14.41 15.98
N LYS A 12 6.52 13.27 16.33
CA LYS A 12 5.06 13.15 16.35
C LYS A 12 4.40 14.19 17.25
N SER A 13 5.03 14.53 18.38
CA SER A 13 4.58 15.54 19.31
C SER A 13 4.68 16.99 18.80
N GLU A 14 5.45 17.22 17.76
CA GLU A 14 5.65 18.54 17.14
C GLU A 14 4.79 18.72 15.89
N SER A 15 4.04 17.69 15.50
CA SER A 15 3.14 17.77 14.36
C SER A 15 1.90 18.59 14.71
N PRO A 16 1.55 19.62 13.92
CA PRO A 16 0.34 20.43 14.14
C PRO A 16 -0.95 19.66 13.87
N ILE A 17 -0.85 18.54 13.19
CA ILE A 17 -1.97 17.65 12.86
C ILE A 17 -1.72 16.31 13.55
N ALA A 18 -2.77 15.71 14.12
CA ALA A 18 -2.69 14.39 14.73
C ALA A 18 -2.39 13.32 13.68
N VAL A 19 -1.21 12.71 13.77
CA VAL A 19 -0.76 11.66 12.88
C VAL A 19 -0.67 10.35 13.65
N GLU A 20 -1.36 9.34 13.19
CA GLU A 20 -1.20 7.95 13.66
C GLU A 20 -0.13 7.24 12.82
N VAL A 21 0.67 6.43 13.48
CA VAL A 21 1.78 5.71 12.82
C VAL A 21 1.61 4.22 13.05
N TYR A 22 1.54 3.48 11.96
CA TYR A 22 1.44 2.02 11.96
C TYR A 22 2.71 1.41 11.35
N THR A 23 3.35 0.56 12.13
CA THR A 23 4.60 -0.08 11.72
C THR A 23 4.34 -1.43 11.02
N PRO A 24 5.31 -2.00 10.31
CA PRO A 24 5.19 -3.34 9.75
C PRO A 24 4.90 -4.42 10.80
N GLN A 25 5.35 -4.24 12.04
CA GLN A 25 5.04 -5.16 13.13
C GLN A 25 3.55 -5.16 13.48
N PHE A 26 2.89 -3.99 13.43
CA PHE A 26 1.45 -3.91 13.61
C PHE A 26 0.71 -4.64 12.48
N LEU A 27 1.12 -4.41 11.23
CA LEU A 27 0.50 -5.05 10.06
C LEU A 27 0.66 -6.58 10.08
N LYS A 28 1.79 -7.08 10.60
CA LYS A 28 2.05 -8.52 10.73
C LYS A 28 1.25 -9.21 11.82
N LYS A 29 0.66 -8.48 12.78
CA LYS A 29 -0.21 -9.10 13.81
C LYS A 29 -1.47 -9.72 13.21
N ASN A 30 -1.95 -9.16 12.11
CA ASN A 30 -3.03 -9.71 11.32
C ASN A 30 -2.60 -9.74 9.85
N PRO A 31 -1.90 -10.79 9.42
CA PRO A 31 -1.38 -10.89 8.07
C PRO A 31 -2.50 -10.81 7.04
N SER A 32 -2.32 -9.98 6.05
CA SER A 32 -3.28 -9.75 4.97
C SER A 32 -2.55 -9.81 3.62
N PRO A 33 -3.22 -10.25 2.54
CA PRO A 33 -2.62 -10.37 1.22
C PRO A 33 -2.17 -9.04 0.60
N SER A 34 -2.67 -7.92 1.12
CA SER A 34 -2.36 -6.58 0.60
C SER A 34 -2.37 -5.52 1.71
N ILE A 35 -1.79 -4.35 1.40
CA ILE A 35 -1.89 -3.16 2.26
C ILE A 35 -3.35 -2.73 2.41
N PHE A 36 -4.12 -2.76 1.33
CA PHE A 36 -5.53 -2.38 1.33
C PHE A 36 -6.32 -3.15 2.40
N GLU A 37 -6.18 -4.46 2.42
CA GLU A 37 -6.85 -5.31 3.41
C GLU A 37 -6.30 -5.11 4.82
N SER A 38 -4.98 -4.90 4.96
CA SER A 38 -4.37 -4.68 6.28
C SER A 38 -4.86 -3.41 6.98
N LEU A 39 -5.34 -2.43 6.23
CA LEU A 39 -5.92 -1.20 6.77
C LEU A 39 -7.24 -1.43 7.52
N GLN A 40 -7.92 -2.58 7.35
CA GLN A 40 -9.08 -2.95 8.17
C GLN A 40 -8.77 -3.04 9.67
N ASN A 41 -7.50 -3.25 10.02
CA ASN A 41 -7.06 -3.30 11.41
C ASN A 41 -6.88 -1.91 12.05
N VAL A 42 -7.06 -0.86 11.27
CA VAL A 42 -6.90 0.53 11.72
C VAL A 42 -8.26 1.10 12.13
N ASN A 43 -8.40 1.49 13.38
CA ASN A 43 -9.63 2.10 13.88
C ASN A 43 -10.02 3.33 13.05
N GLY A 44 -11.30 3.44 12.65
CA GLY A 44 -11.81 4.57 11.86
C GLY A 44 -11.38 4.58 10.39
N VAL A 45 -10.66 3.56 9.92
CA VAL A 45 -10.33 3.34 8.51
C VAL A 45 -11.04 2.08 8.03
N ARG A 46 -11.83 2.20 6.98
CA ARG A 46 -12.61 1.11 6.43
C ARG A 46 -12.34 0.97 4.93
N PRO A 47 -11.46 0.06 4.53
CA PRO A 47 -11.40 -0.38 3.15
C PRO A 47 -12.71 -1.06 2.75
N GLN A 48 -13.30 -0.64 1.65
CA GLN A 48 -14.57 -1.16 1.14
C GLN A 48 -14.40 -1.54 -0.33
N LEU A 49 -14.78 -2.75 -0.68
CA LEU A 49 -14.86 -3.18 -2.07
C LEU A 49 -16.17 -2.69 -2.67
N ASN A 50 -16.07 -1.96 -3.79
CA ASN A 50 -17.21 -1.41 -4.51
C ASN A 50 -17.66 -2.32 -5.66
N CYS A 51 -16.74 -3.14 -6.17
CA CYS A 51 -17.01 -4.10 -7.23
C CYS A 51 -16.33 -5.43 -6.90
N SER A 52 -17.11 -6.47 -6.67
CA SER A 52 -16.59 -7.80 -6.34
C SER A 52 -15.82 -8.41 -7.52
N VAL A 53 -16.31 -8.28 -8.76
CA VAL A 53 -15.66 -8.83 -9.95
C VAL A 53 -14.39 -8.05 -10.31
N CYS A 54 -14.45 -6.71 -10.25
CA CYS A 54 -13.29 -5.86 -10.54
C CYS A 54 -12.29 -5.87 -9.37
N ASN A 55 -12.71 -6.30 -8.18
CA ASN A 55 -11.95 -6.19 -6.93
C ASN A 55 -11.41 -4.75 -6.73
N THR A 56 -12.24 -3.77 -7.09
CA THR A 56 -11.98 -2.34 -6.87
C THR A 56 -12.69 -1.87 -5.64
N GLY A 57 -12.11 -0.93 -4.96
CA GLY A 57 -12.69 -0.37 -3.74
C GLY A 57 -12.11 0.98 -3.44
N ASP A 58 -12.52 1.53 -2.34
CA ASP A 58 -11.99 2.78 -1.79
C ASP A 58 -11.79 2.66 -0.28
N ILE A 59 -11.21 3.69 0.31
CA ILE A 59 -10.92 3.70 1.73
C ILE A 59 -11.70 4.84 2.36
N HIS A 60 -12.57 4.49 3.30
CA HIS A 60 -13.34 5.44 4.08
C HIS A 60 -12.60 5.78 5.37
N ILE A 61 -12.51 7.06 5.71
CA ILE A 61 -11.98 7.52 6.99
C ILE A 61 -13.09 8.21 7.76
N ASN A 62 -13.37 7.75 8.97
CA ASN A 62 -14.41 8.27 9.85
C ASN A 62 -15.81 8.35 9.18
N GLY A 63 -16.10 7.44 8.27
CA GLY A 63 -17.37 7.37 7.53
C GLY A 63 -17.42 8.27 6.27
N LEU A 64 -16.38 9.05 5.97
CA LEU A 64 -16.28 9.79 4.72
C LEU A 64 -15.81 8.88 3.60
N GLU A 65 -16.40 9.03 2.42
CA GLU A 65 -16.16 8.19 1.25
C GLU A 65 -14.75 8.35 0.67
N GLY A 66 -14.34 7.37 -0.13
CA GLY A 66 -13.01 7.28 -0.74
C GLY A 66 -12.52 8.52 -1.49
N PRO A 67 -13.36 9.24 -2.27
CA PRO A 67 -12.94 10.48 -2.94
C PRO A 67 -12.41 11.58 -2.01
N TYR A 68 -12.75 11.52 -0.73
CA TYR A 68 -12.29 12.46 0.31
C TYR A 68 -11.08 11.94 1.09
N THR A 69 -10.56 10.78 0.74
CA THR A 69 -9.42 10.15 1.37
C THR A 69 -8.22 10.15 0.42
N MET A 70 -7.25 11.01 0.69
CA MET A 70 -6.04 11.04 -0.12
C MET A 70 -5.09 9.89 0.25
N VAL A 71 -4.59 9.21 -0.76
CA VAL A 71 -3.54 8.19 -0.60
C VAL A 71 -2.26 8.66 -1.26
N THR A 72 -1.15 8.59 -0.54
CA THR A 72 0.18 8.96 -1.03
C THR A 72 1.20 7.86 -0.78
N ILE A 73 2.23 7.81 -1.62
CA ILE A 73 3.41 6.97 -1.43
C ILE A 73 4.61 7.90 -1.31
N ASP A 74 5.31 7.84 -0.18
CA ASP A 74 6.43 8.73 0.15
C ASP A 74 6.08 10.24 -0.01
N GLY A 75 4.83 10.61 0.25
CA GLY A 75 4.31 11.96 0.11
C GLY A 75 3.89 12.37 -1.30
N MET A 76 4.02 11.47 -2.28
CA MET A 76 3.57 11.70 -3.66
C MET A 76 2.14 11.15 -3.82
N PRO A 77 1.17 11.99 -4.22
CA PRO A 77 -0.20 11.54 -4.40
C PRO A 77 -0.31 10.49 -5.50
N ILE A 78 -1.12 9.47 -5.24
CA ILE A 78 -1.53 8.52 -6.27
C ILE A 78 -2.70 9.16 -7.02
N VAL A 79 -2.43 9.62 -8.22
CA VAL A 79 -3.41 10.35 -9.04
C VAL A 79 -4.41 9.36 -9.64
N SER A 80 -5.67 9.56 -9.38
CA SER A 80 -6.89 8.83 -9.75
C SER A 80 -7.35 7.77 -8.72
N SER A 81 -8.66 7.68 -8.53
CA SER A 81 -9.29 6.70 -7.65
C SER A 81 -8.95 5.26 -8.02
N LEU A 82 -8.85 4.96 -9.30
CA LEU A 82 -8.45 3.65 -9.79
C LEU A 82 -6.99 3.33 -9.43
N ALA A 83 -6.09 4.30 -9.55
CA ALA A 83 -4.69 4.14 -9.17
C ALA A 83 -4.51 4.00 -7.67
N SER A 84 -5.37 4.60 -6.83
CA SER A 84 -5.29 4.48 -5.38
C SER A 84 -5.45 3.03 -4.92
N VAL A 85 -6.46 2.35 -5.45
CA VAL A 85 -6.71 0.95 -5.09
C VAL A 85 -5.63 0.03 -5.64
N TYR A 86 -5.31 0.15 -6.93
CA TYR A 86 -4.27 -0.68 -7.55
C TYR A 86 -2.88 -0.35 -7.02
N GLY A 87 -2.61 0.91 -6.67
CA GLY A 87 -1.37 1.32 -6.04
C GLY A 87 -1.15 0.66 -4.69
N LEU A 88 -2.21 0.53 -3.88
CA LEU A 88 -2.14 -0.16 -2.59
C LEU A 88 -1.94 -1.67 -2.71
N PHE A 89 -2.47 -2.28 -3.75
CA PHE A 89 -2.20 -3.68 -4.06
C PHE A 89 -0.79 -3.89 -4.64
N GLY A 90 -0.21 -2.86 -5.24
CA GLY A 90 1.05 -2.94 -5.98
C GLY A 90 2.32 -2.77 -5.15
N ILE A 91 2.24 -2.39 -3.88
CA ILE A 91 3.43 -2.20 -3.03
C ILE A 91 3.67 -3.47 -2.22
N PRO A 92 4.82 -4.14 -2.40
CA PRO A 92 5.20 -5.26 -1.55
C PRO A 92 5.30 -4.81 -0.09
N THR A 93 4.61 -5.51 0.81
CA THR A 93 4.54 -5.14 2.24
C THR A 93 5.92 -5.10 2.90
N GLN A 94 6.85 -5.88 2.38
CA GLN A 94 8.24 -5.94 2.85
C GLN A 94 9.02 -4.63 2.61
N LEU A 95 8.57 -3.78 1.69
CA LEU A 95 9.21 -2.50 1.40
C LEU A 95 8.68 -1.35 2.26
N ILE A 96 7.63 -1.56 3.03
CA ILE A 96 7.05 -0.53 3.89
C ILE A 96 7.92 -0.31 5.12
N ASP A 97 8.19 0.94 5.41
CA ASP A 97 8.79 1.38 6.68
C ASP A 97 7.70 1.65 7.73
N ARG A 98 6.67 2.37 7.34
CA ARG A 98 5.49 2.66 8.15
C ARG A 98 4.35 3.23 7.31
N ILE A 99 3.16 3.24 7.87
CA ILE A 99 2.00 3.95 7.31
C ILE A 99 1.65 5.08 8.29
N GLU A 100 1.55 6.29 7.77
CA GLU A 100 1.11 7.48 8.50
C GLU A 100 -0.32 7.81 8.09
N ILE A 101 -1.22 7.98 9.06
CA ILE A 101 -2.64 8.24 8.83
C ILE A 101 -3.05 9.50 9.57
N VAL A 102 -3.65 10.42 8.85
CA VAL A 102 -4.34 11.59 9.38
C VAL A 102 -5.84 11.35 9.27
N LYS A 103 -6.54 11.34 10.40
CA LYS A 103 -7.98 11.18 10.47
C LYS A 103 -8.64 12.54 10.70
N GLY A 104 -9.03 13.18 9.62
CA GLY A 104 -9.61 14.50 9.63
C GLY A 104 -9.01 15.39 8.55
N PRO A 105 -9.42 16.66 8.47
CA PRO A 105 -9.06 17.51 7.37
C PRO A 105 -7.56 17.79 7.30
N ALA A 106 -6.93 17.34 6.23
CA ALA A 106 -5.55 17.65 5.84
C ALA A 106 -5.51 18.55 4.58
N SER A 107 -6.65 19.08 4.18
CA SER A 107 -6.83 19.85 2.94
C SER A 107 -5.96 21.10 2.85
N GLY A 108 -5.59 21.72 3.97
CA GLY A 108 -4.69 22.87 3.98
C GLY A 108 -3.28 22.60 3.42
N LEU A 109 -2.84 21.35 3.47
CA LEU A 109 -1.52 20.92 2.95
C LEU A 109 -1.63 20.13 1.63
N TYR A 110 -2.72 19.38 1.46
CA TYR A 110 -2.82 18.35 0.43
C TYR A 110 -4.00 18.55 -0.55
N GLY A 111 -4.79 19.63 -0.38
CA GLY A 111 -5.91 19.93 -1.27
C GLY A 111 -7.22 19.24 -0.90
N SER A 112 -8.23 19.42 -1.76
CA SER A 112 -9.62 19.01 -1.50
C SER A 112 -9.82 17.51 -1.34
N GLU A 113 -8.97 16.69 -1.93
CA GLU A 113 -9.04 15.23 -1.81
C GLU A 113 -8.71 14.72 -0.40
N ALA A 114 -8.11 15.55 0.46
CA ALA A 114 -7.73 15.21 1.84
C ALA A 114 -8.69 15.80 2.89
N ILE A 115 -9.96 16.02 2.57
CA ILE A 115 -10.97 16.55 3.50
C ILE A 115 -11.31 15.52 4.58
N GLY A 116 -11.47 14.26 4.21
CA GLY A 116 -11.77 13.16 5.13
C GLY A 116 -10.54 12.67 5.90
N GLY A 117 -9.39 12.83 5.30
CA GLY A 117 -8.12 12.38 5.85
C GLY A 117 -7.13 11.97 4.77
N MET A 118 -5.99 11.47 5.23
CA MET A 118 -4.98 10.98 4.31
C MET A 118 -4.24 9.76 4.86
N ILE A 119 -3.80 8.94 3.93
CA ILE A 119 -2.96 7.75 4.18
C ILE A 119 -1.66 7.93 3.41
N ASN A 120 -0.55 7.98 4.11
CA ASN A 120 0.77 8.09 3.50
C ASN A 120 1.59 6.83 3.78
N ILE A 121 1.89 6.07 2.74
CA ILE A 121 2.72 4.88 2.81
C ILE A 121 4.18 5.31 2.66
N ILE A 122 4.93 5.19 3.73
CA ILE A 122 6.37 5.48 3.71
C ILE A 122 7.12 4.20 3.41
N THR A 123 7.84 4.19 2.29
CA THR A 123 8.67 3.05 1.91
C THR A 123 10.06 3.15 2.55
N LYS A 124 10.71 2.01 2.75
CA LYS A 124 12.05 1.94 3.32
C LYS A 124 13.03 2.77 2.48
N SER A 125 13.96 3.43 3.17
CA SER A 125 15.11 4.03 2.48
C SER A 125 15.97 2.92 1.89
N PRO A 126 16.35 2.99 0.59
CA PRO A 126 17.21 2.00 -0.03
C PRO A 126 18.54 1.80 0.72
N GLU A 127 19.04 2.85 1.38
CA GLU A 127 20.29 2.79 2.12
C GLU A 127 20.19 1.96 3.39
N LYS A 128 19.05 2.05 4.10
CA LYS A 128 18.81 1.38 5.39
C LYS A 128 18.09 0.04 5.24
N ALA A 129 17.53 -0.25 4.07
CA ALA A 129 16.84 -1.51 3.83
C ALA A 129 17.81 -2.71 3.95
N PRO A 130 17.35 -3.88 4.38
CA PRO A 130 18.16 -5.10 4.32
C PRO A 130 18.51 -5.45 2.86
N VAL A 131 19.54 -6.25 2.68
CA VAL A 131 19.99 -6.67 1.34
C VAL A 131 18.94 -7.53 0.66
N PHE A 132 18.33 -8.42 1.44
CA PHE A 132 17.26 -9.31 0.97
C PHE A 132 16.18 -9.44 2.02
N THR A 133 14.93 -9.50 1.58
CA THR A 133 13.76 -9.83 2.40
C THR A 133 12.82 -10.71 1.60
N GLY A 134 12.23 -11.69 2.25
CA GLY A 134 11.22 -12.55 1.67
C GLY A 134 10.09 -12.81 2.65
N ASN A 135 8.89 -12.97 2.15
CA ASN A 135 7.74 -13.41 2.89
C ASN A 135 6.86 -14.28 2.00
N VAL A 136 6.37 -15.36 2.56
CA VAL A 136 5.40 -16.25 1.91
C VAL A 136 4.23 -16.41 2.87
N MET A 137 3.04 -16.25 2.37
CA MET A 137 1.81 -16.42 3.12
C MET A 137 0.84 -17.29 2.32
N THR A 138 0.19 -18.20 3.01
CA THR A 138 -0.93 -18.98 2.47
C THR A 138 -2.07 -18.92 3.47
N THR A 139 -3.27 -18.64 3.01
CA THR A 139 -4.49 -18.63 3.82
C THR A 139 -5.24 -19.95 3.73
N ASN A 140 -6.20 -20.17 4.63
CA ASN A 140 -7.10 -21.34 4.58
C ASN A 140 -7.98 -21.36 3.32
N TRP A 141 -8.11 -20.23 2.64
CA TRP A 141 -8.83 -20.08 1.39
C TRP A 141 -8.01 -20.44 0.16
N LEU A 142 -6.76 -20.90 0.35
CA LEU A 142 -5.78 -21.18 -0.68
C LEU A 142 -5.34 -19.92 -1.46
N GLU A 143 -5.32 -18.79 -0.79
CA GLU A 143 -4.65 -17.60 -1.29
C GLU A 143 -3.16 -17.72 -1.04
N HIS A 144 -2.36 -17.49 -2.05
CA HIS A 144 -0.91 -17.55 -1.96
C HIS A 144 -0.32 -16.17 -2.24
N THR A 145 0.49 -15.68 -1.33
CA THR A 145 1.21 -14.41 -1.49
C THR A 145 2.70 -14.64 -1.31
N VAL A 146 3.50 -14.12 -2.23
CA VAL A 146 4.96 -14.12 -2.14
C VAL A 146 5.45 -12.69 -2.31
N ASP A 147 6.15 -12.19 -1.30
CA ASP A 147 6.81 -10.89 -1.31
C ASP A 147 8.32 -11.09 -1.29
N LEU A 148 9.01 -10.48 -2.23
CA LEU A 148 10.46 -10.43 -2.29
C LEU A 148 10.94 -9.00 -2.34
N GLY A 149 11.98 -8.69 -1.58
CA GLY A 149 12.62 -7.39 -1.57
C GLY A 149 14.14 -7.53 -1.61
N THR A 150 14.80 -6.73 -2.41
CA THR A 150 16.26 -6.69 -2.47
C THR A 150 16.76 -5.27 -2.66
N LYS A 151 17.94 -5.00 -2.14
CA LYS A 151 18.67 -3.78 -2.46
C LYS A 151 20.02 -4.09 -3.11
N PHE A 152 20.39 -3.25 -4.04
CA PHE A 152 21.69 -3.33 -4.71
C PHE A 152 22.21 -1.95 -5.10
N LYS A 153 23.52 -1.84 -5.23
CA LYS A 153 24.16 -0.60 -5.66
C LYS A 153 24.03 -0.47 -7.18
N VAL A 154 23.69 0.73 -7.63
CA VAL A 154 23.64 1.10 -9.06
C VAL A 154 24.75 2.13 -9.29
N GLY A 155 25.89 1.65 -9.78
CA GLY A 155 27.09 2.48 -9.91
C GLY A 155 27.63 2.97 -8.54
N LYS A 156 28.34 4.11 -8.56
CA LYS A 156 29.04 4.63 -7.37
C LYS A 156 28.19 5.49 -6.43
N LYS A 157 27.06 6.02 -6.90
CA LYS A 157 26.30 7.08 -6.20
C LYS A 157 24.81 6.74 -5.99
N ALA A 158 24.35 5.60 -6.47
CA ALA A 158 22.95 5.22 -6.37
C ALA A 158 22.77 3.87 -5.69
N VAL A 159 21.64 3.71 -5.00
CA VAL A 159 21.19 2.45 -4.42
C VAL A 159 19.76 2.23 -4.88
N SER A 160 19.47 1.03 -5.38
CA SER A 160 18.14 0.59 -5.76
C SER A 160 17.53 -0.29 -4.65
N LEU A 161 16.27 -0.07 -4.38
CA LEU A 161 15.41 -0.96 -3.61
C LEU A 161 14.35 -1.50 -4.56
N LEU A 162 14.41 -2.79 -4.83
CA LEU A 162 13.48 -3.51 -5.70
C LEU A 162 12.60 -4.42 -4.86
N GLY A 163 11.31 -4.41 -5.14
CA GLY A 163 10.37 -5.33 -4.54
C GLY A 163 9.46 -5.96 -5.58
N ILE A 164 9.11 -7.21 -5.35
CA ILE A 164 8.20 -7.98 -6.16
C ILE A 164 7.15 -8.57 -5.24
N ASN A 165 5.88 -8.41 -5.59
CA ASN A 165 4.77 -9.11 -4.97
C ASN A 165 4.09 -9.99 -6.01
N TYR A 166 3.88 -11.23 -5.66
CA TYR A 166 3.08 -12.18 -6.40
C TYR A 166 1.89 -12.61 -5.53
N TYR A 167 0.70 -12.58 -6.08
CA TYR A 167 -0.51 -13.05 -5.44
C TYR A 167 -1.28 -13.96 -6.39
N ASN A 168 -1.76 -15.07 -5.85
CA ASN A 168 -2.54 -16.05 -6.58
C ASN A 168 -3.70 -16.57 -5.74
N TYR A 169 -4.90 -16.51 -6.29
CA TYR A 169 -6.10 -17.12 -5.74
C TYR A 169 -6.91 -17.73 -6.88
N LEU A 170 -6.90 -19.03 -6.98
CA LEU A 170 -7.55 -19.79 -8.06
C LEU A 170 -8.51 -20.87 -7.53
N ASN A 171 -8.89 -20.80 -6.26
CA ASN A 171 -9.83 -21.73 -5.65
C ASN A 171 -11.26 -21.20 -5.75
N PRO A 172 -12.09 -21.68 -6.68
CA PRO A 172 -13.46 -21.21 -6.81
C PRO A 172 -14.27 -21.65 -5.58
N LEU A 173 -14.96 -20.70 -4.96
CA LEU A 173 -15.86 -20.93 -3.85
C LEU A 173 -17.26 -20.55 -4.23
N ASP A 174 -18.20 -21.41 -3.90
CA ASP A 174 -19.65 -21.22 -3.99
C ASP A 174 -20.26 -21.82 -2.73
N LYS A 175 -20.48 -21.00 -1.71
CA LYS A 175 -21.05 -21.45 -0.43
C LYS A 175 -22.57 -21.44 -0.43
N ASN A 176 -23.19 -20.62 -1.26
CA ASN A 176 -24.62 -20.48 -1.35
C ASN A 176 -25.25 -21.40 -2.40
N ASN A 177 -24.43 -22.14 -3.18
CA ASN A 177 -24.83 -23.07 -4.23
C ASN A 177 -25.64 -22.41 -5.36
N ASP A 178 -25.32 -21.17 -5.70
CA ASP A 178 -25.96 -20.45 -6.81
C ASP A 178 -25.24 -20.62 -8.15
N GLN A 179 -24.16 -21.43 -8.16
CA GLN A 179 -23.27 -21.71 -9.28
C GLN A 179 -22.47 -20.50 -9.77
N PHE A 180 -22.31 -19.49 -8.92
CA PHE A 180 -21.42 -18.35 -9.15
C PHE A 180 -20.29 -18.34 -8.12
N THR A 181 -19.17 -17.75 -8.49
CA THR A 181 -18.05 -17.59 -7.56
C THR A 181 -18.35 -16.52 -6.53
N ASP A 182 -18.29 -16.86 -5.23
CA ASP A 182 -18.46 -15.90 -4.11
C ASP A 182 -17.30 -14.88 -4.05
N VAL A 183 -16.12 -15.30 -4.47
CA VAL A 183 -14.89 -14.49 -4.44
C VAL A 183 -14.23 -14.52 -5.80
N THR A 184 -13.81 -13.36 -6.26
CA THR A 184 -13.11 -13.22 -7.55
C THR A 184 -11.77 -13.94 -7.53
N LEU A 185 -11.58 -14.86 -8.48
CA LEU A 185 -10.29 -15.48 -8.73
C LEU A 185 -9.32 -14.44 -9.26
N GLN A 186 -8.08 -14.46 -8.79
CA GLN A 186 -7.12 -13.41 -9.12
C GLN A 186 -5.70 -13.96 -9.21
N HIS A 187 -5.01 -13.55 -10.26
CA HIS A 187 -3.58 -13.66 -10.40
C HIS A 187 -3.00 -12.25 -10.55
N ARG A 188 -2.00 -11.91 -9.74
CA ARG A 188 -1.45 -10.56 -9.68
C ARG A 188 0.07 -10.59 -9.54
N VAL A 189 0.74 -9.74 -10.30
CA VAL A 189 2.16 -9.45 -10.16
C VAL A 189 2.34 -7.95 -10.02
N SER A 190 3.11 -7.52 -9.04
CA SER A 190 3.54 -6.14 -8.93
C SER A 190 5.04 -6.04 -8.71
N ILE A 191 5.64 -5.02 -9.30
CA ILE A 191 7.06 -4.71 -9.19
C ILE A 191 7.16 -3.24 -8.78
N PHE A 192 7.89 -2.99 -7.71
CA PHE A 192 8.17 -1.64 -7.23
C PHE A 192 9.67 -1.43 -7.19
N ASN A 193 10.14 -0.33 -7.73
CA ASN A 193 11.54 0.06 -7.68
C ASN A 193 11.70 1.48 -7.17
N LYS A 194 12.64 1.68 -6.25
CA LYS A 194 12.99 2.99 -5.70
C LYS A 194 14.51 3.18 -5.79
N LEU A 195 14.93 4.14 -6.58
CA LEU A 195 16.31 4.55 -6.73
C LEU A 195 16.60 5.76 -5.83
N SER A 196 17.65 5.69 -5.04
CA SER A 196 18.13 6.78 -4.20
C SER A 196 19.52 7.22 -4.66
N PHE A 197 19.67 8.49 -4.97
CA PHE A 197 20.89 9.09 -5.47
C PHE A 197 21.49 10.03 -4.42
N LYS A 198 22.72 9.78 -4.01
CA LYS A 198 23.49 10.70 -3.15
C LYS A 198 23.97 11.90 -3.95
N ARG A 199 23.58 13.09 -3.52
CA ARG A 199 23.99 14.38 -4.09
C ARG A 199 24.93 15.12 -3.13
N LYS A 200 25.59 16.16 -3.64
CA LYS A 200 26.43 17.05 -2.82
C LYS A 200 25.58 17.65 -1.68
N HIS A 201 26.22 18.01 -0.59
CA HIS A 201 25.62 18.60 0.62
C HIS A 201 24.60 17.70 1.32
N ASN A 202 24.83 16.39 1.39
CA ASN A 202 23.96 15.39 2.02
C ASN A 202 22.49 15.39 1.49
N ARG A 203 22.27 15.91 0.30
CA ARG A 203 20.98 15.85 -0.36
C ARG A 203 20.78 14.47 -0.99
N VAL A 204 19.52 13.99 -0.95
CA VAL A 204 19.12 12.75 -1.59
C VAL A 204 18.08 13.10 -2.66
N ALA A 205 18.24 12.58 -3.86
CA ALA A 205 17.20 12.56 -4.86
C ALA A 205 16.66 11.13 -4.97
N THR A 206 15.37 10.99 -5.08
CA THR A 206 14.71 9.69 -5.17
C THR A 206 13.88 9.65 -6.43
N LEU A 207 13.94 8.52 -7.14
CA LEU A 207 13.04 8.19 -8.24
C LEU A 207 12.38 6.86 -7.89
N ALA A 208 11.06 6.81 -7.95
CA ALA A 208 10.30 5.59 -7.74
C ALA A 208 9.39 5.31 -8.94
N GLY A 209 9.21 4.03 -9.22
CA GLY A 209 8.29 3.55 -10.24
C GLY A 209 7.70 2.21 -9.84
N SER A 210 6.48 1.94 -10.30
CA SER A 210 5.79 0.69 -10.07
C SER A 210 5.17 0.17 -11.36
N TYR A 211 5.17 -1.15 -11.46
CA TYR A 211 4.44 -1.88 -12.50
C TYR A 211 3.46 -2.83 -11.83
N PHE A 212 2.24 -2.87 -12.33
CA PHE A 212 1.18 -3.70 -11.78
C PHE A 212 0.42 -4.37 -12.92
N THR A 213 0.22 -5.67 -12.80
CA THR A 213 -0.65 -6.44 -13.69
C THR A 213 -1.50 -7.40 -12.88
N ALA A 214 -2.75 -7.55 -13.24
CA ALA A 214 -3.67 -8.49 -12.61
C ALA A 214 -4.64 -9.05 -13.64
N THR A 215 -4.82 -10.37 -13.59
CA THR A 215 -5.90 -11.06 -14.29
C THR A 215 -6.91 -11.52 -13.26
N ARG A 216 -8.16 -11.27 -13.53
CA ARG A 216 -9.28 -11.59 -12.64
C ARG A 216 -10.37 -12.31 -13.38
N TRP A 217 -11.04 -13.19 -12.67
CA TRP A 217 -12.19 -13.89 -13.17
C TRP A 217 -13.20 -14.12 -12.05
N GLY A 218 -14.45 -13.86 -12.32
CA GLY A 218 -15.57 -14.15 -11.43
C GLY A 218 -16.84 -14.31 -12.27
N GLY A 219 -17.67 -15.25 -11.90
CA GLY A 219 -18.89 -15.54 -12.64
C GLY A 219 -19.37 -16.96 -12.45
N ALA A 220 -20.15 -17.46 -13.42
CA ALA A 220 -20.74 -18.79 -13.36
C ALA A 220 -19.68 -19.89 -13.29
N MET A 221 -19.84 -20.80 -12.35
CA MET A 221 -19.04 -22.02 -12.25
C MET A 221 -19.63 -23.06 -13.22
N ARG A 222 -18.87 -23.44 -14.21
CA ARG A 222 -19.23 -24.52 -15.15
C ARG A 222 -18.43 -25.77 -14.82
#